data_97760cb02d9de8f9d299e749b3aa9d6e
#
_entry.id   97760cb02d9de8f9d299e749b3aa9d6e
#
_cell.length_a   1.000
_cell.length_b   1.000
_cell.length_c   1.000
_cell.angle_alpha   90.00
_cell.angle_beta   90.00
_cell.angle_gamma   90.00
#
_symmetry.space_group_name_H-M   'P 1'
#
loop_
_entity.id
_entity.type
_entity.pdbx_description
1 polymer ?
#
loop_
_entity_poly.entity_id
_entity_poly.type
_entity_poly.pdbx_seq_one_letter_code
_entity_poly.pdbx_strand_id
1 'polypeptide(L)'
;MVTSAFIQQLRRQYRDLPELHNDTIAGDGSSTVYQSKFSPIKEGSSELSINSVIKTENTDYTLDYDTGDIELTTATSNTISHVYKSVKFRDADWLDAIAAGHQSLGDQFFKTVVMDTSSMTISAGSQKINCPAGCIRVVALFESDNFTSSPNRWVPLQTNWRYDRRSNKILTSVKPTRNNYIAASYLRKVITPSSVSMALDIEDDWQQIVGAKAGEQFFRSMAAKIGQQGNATIEEGHLNVQALRVLANDSAQEFEVMRKRLKPVMPNLGLPYYDNAKGLTP
;
A
#
# COMPACT_ATOMS: atom_id res chain seq x y z
N MET A 1 -1.76 8.99 3.88
CA MET A 1 -0.32 9.03 3.49
C MET A 1 -0.15 8.27 2.18
N VAL A 2 0.79 8.67 1.29
CA VAL A 2 1.15 7.88 0.09
C VAL A 2 2.09 6.75 0.50
N THR A 3 1.98 5.58 -0.17
CA THR A 3 2.79 4.39 0.16
C THR A 3 4.30 4.67 0.12
N SER A 4 4.79 5.45 -0.84
CA SER A 4 6.20 5.86 -0.91
C SER A 4 6.67 6.63 0.32
N ALA A 5 5.83 7.50 0.90
CA ALA A 5 6.16 8.21 2.13
C ALA A 5 6.21 7.26 3.34
N PHE A 6 5.34 6.26 3.38
CA PHE A 6 5.35 5.24 4.41
C PHE A 6 6.59 4.34 4.31
N ILE A 7 6.99 3.95 3.09
CA ILE A 7 8.25 3.25 2.86
C ILE A 7 9.43 4.06 3.42
N GLN A 8 9.50 5.35 3.17
CA GLN A 8 10.58 6.20 3.73
C GLN A 8 10.56 6.25 5.25
N GLN A 9 9.37 6.23 5.87
CA GLN A 9 9.25 6.12 7.32
C GLN A 9 9.78 4.78 7.83
N LEU A 10 9.42 3.66 7.21
CA LEU A 10 9.91 2.33 7.56
C LEU A 10 11.42 2.22 7.35
N ARG A 11 11.96 2.76 6.24
CA ARG A 11 13.41 2.80 5.99
C ARG A 11 14.17 3.50 7.13
N ARG A 12 13.64 4.62 7.65
CA ARG A 12 14.22 5.32 8.80
C ARG A 12 14.14 4.47 10.06
N GLN A 13 13.00 3.86 10.34
CA GLN A 13 12.77 3.02 11.50
C GLN A 13 13.71 1.80 11.53
N TYR A 14 13.90 1.15 10.38
CA TYR A 14 14.70 -0.06 10.27
C TYR A 14 16.12 0.15 9.74
N ARG A 15 16.58 1.42 9.67
CA ARG A 15 17.93 1.82 9.23
C ARG A 15 18.31 1.28 7.84
N ASP A 16 17.33 1.27 6.92
CA ASP A 16 17.51 1.00 5.49
C ASP A 16 17.58 2.34 4.73
N LEU A 17 18.49 3.22 5.18
CA LEU A 17 18.65 4.54 4.55
C LEU A 17 19.47 4.39 3.26
N PRO A 18 19.07 5.10 2.18
CA PRO A 18 19.86 5.11 0.95
C PRO A 18 21.24 5.74 1.17
N GLU A 19 22.27 5.04 0.75
CA GLU A 19 23.67 5.48 0.80
C GLU A 19 24.12 5.97 -0.58
N LEU A 20 24.73 7.16 -0.62
CA LEU A 20 25.22 7.75 -1.87
C LEU A 20 26.58 7.19 -2.24
N HIS A 21 26.71 6.71 -3.47
CA HIS A 21 27.95 6.20 -4.04
C HIS A 21 28.30 6.97 -5.32
N ASN A 22 29.60 6.96 -5.62
CA ASN A 22 30.12 7.48 -6.86
C ASN A 22 31.21 6.51 -7.36
N ASP A 23 30.85 5.70 -8.34
CA ASP A 23 31.76 4.73 -8.94
C ASP A 23 32.42 5.32 -10.17
N THR A 24 33.69 5.05 -10.31
CA THR A 24 34.46 5.37 -11.52
C THR A 24 34.91 4.06 -12.15
N ILE A 25 34.42 3.79 -13.35
CA ILE A 25 34.64 2.57 -14.10
C ILE A 25 35.43 2.91 -15.37
N ALA A 26 36.52 2.22 -15.63
CA ALA A 26 37.28 2.40 -16.87
C ALA A 26 36.60 1.63 -18.00
N GLY A 27 36.25 2.30 -19.08
CA GLY A 27 35.82 1.63 -20.30
C GLY A 27 37.02 0.98 -21.01
N ASP A 28 36.82 -0.22 -21.54
CA ASP A 28 37.81 -1.01 -22.27
C ASP A 28 37.74 -0.92 -23.80
N GLY A 29 36.70 -0.20 -24.29
CA GLY A 29 36.45 -0.01 -25.72
C GLY A 29 35.78 -1.20 -26.40
N SER A 30 35.54 -2.30 -25.70
CA SER A 30 34.96 -3.54 -26.25
C SER A 30 33.73 -4.01 -25.50
N SER A 31 33.70 -3.86 -24.19
CA SER A 31 32.58 -4.25 -23.34
C SER A 31 31.47 -3.21 -23.37
N THR A 32 30.24 -3.69 -23.36
CA THR A 32 29.04 -2.87 -23.12
C THR A 32 28.46 -3.10 -21.73
N VAL A 33 28.91 -4.13 -20.99
CA VAL A 33 28.36 -4.49 -19.68
C VAL A 33 29.38 -4.14 -18.59
N TYR A 34 28.91 -3.38 -17.60
CA TYR A 34 29.65 -2.95 -16.42
C TYR A 34 28.82 -3.18 -15.18
N GLN A 35 29.43 -3.16 -14.00
CA GLN A 35 28.73 -3.39 -12.74
C GLN A 35 29.06 -2.31 -11.72
N SER A 36 28.06 -1.83 -11.02
CA SER A 36 28.20 -0.96 -9.85
C SER A 36 28.70 -1.75 -8.65
N LYS A 37 29.46 -1.10 -7.77
CA LYS A 37 30.04 -1.76 -6.58
C LYS A 37 28.99 -2.20 -5.58
N PHE A 38 27.90 -1.45 -5.46
CA PHE A 38 26.88 -1.69 -4.45
C PHE A 38 25.51 -1.84 -5.11
N SER A 39 24.81 -2.87 -4.68
CA SER A 39 23.43 -3.17 -5.11
C SER A 39 22.64 -3.75 -3.93
N PRO A 40 21.32 -3.68 -3.91
CA PRO A 40 20.43 -3.07 -4.90
C PRO A 40 20.53 -1.54 -4.96
N ILE A 41 20.25 -0.97 -6.12
CA ILE A 41 20.24 0.47 -6.34
C ILE A 41 18.80 1.00 -6.15
N LYS A 42 18.67 2.16 -5.51
CA LYS A 42 17.38 2.81 -5.36
C LYS A 42 16.89 3.32 -6.71
N GLU A 43 15.71 2.91 -7.13
CA GLU A 43 15.08 3.37 -8.38
C GLU A 43 15.02 4.91 -8.47
N GLY A 44 15.35 5.45 -9.64
CA GLY A 44 15.36 6.87 -9.90
C GLY A 44 16.47 7.66 -9.19
N SER A 45 17.49 6.99 -8.62
CA SER A 45 18.62 7.66 -7.98
C SER A 45 19.91 7.58 -8.81
N SER A 46 19.88 6.91 -9.96
CA SER A 46 21.02 6.70 -10.83
C SER A 46 21.24 7.89 -11.76
N GLU A 47 22.48 8.33 -11.85
CA GLU A 47 22.98 9.26 -12.84
C GLU A 47 24.28 8.73 -13.42
N LEU A 48 24.28 8.43 -14.71
CA LEU A 48 25.45 7.90 -15.41
C LEU A 48 25.99 8.95 -16.37
N SER A 49 27.30 9.13 -16.35
CA SER A 49 27.98 10.00 -17.30
C SER A 49 29.19 9.32 -17.92
N ILE A 50 29.47 9.60 -19.19
CA ILE A 50 30.64 9.13 -19.92
C ILE A 50 31.39 10.36 -20.41
N ASN A 51 32.64 10.48 -20.01
CA ASN A 51 33.46 11.65 -20.31
C ASN A 51 32.77 12.97 -19.94
N SER A 52 32.15 13.00 -18.74
CA SER A 52 31.36 14.13 -18.20
C SER A 52 30.08 14.49 -18.99
N VAL A 53 29.64 13.65 -19.91
CA VAL A 53 28.37 13.81 -20.62
C VAL A 53 27.33 12.88 -19.99
N ILE A 54 26.28 13.45 -19.43
CA ILE A 54 25.19 12.68 -18.79
C ILE A 54 24.48 11.84 -19.86
N LYS A 55 24.18 10.60 -19.52
CA LYS A 55 23.51 9.62 -20.36
C LYS A 55 22.07 9.40 -19.90
N THR A 56 21.19 9.09 -20.83
CA THR A 56 19.78 8.89 -20.57
C THR A 56 19.49 7.40 -20.42
N GLU A 57 18.93 7.01 -19.28
CA GLU A 57 18.46 5.64 -19.04
C GLU A 57 17.39 5.24 -20.06
N ASN A 58 17.40 3.96 -20.44
CA ASN A 58 16.56 3.37 -21.50
C ASN A 58 16.80 3.90 -22.93
N THR A 59 17.79 4.80 -23.12
CA THR A 59 18.19 5.30 -24.44
C THR A 59 19.67 5.01 -24.69
N ASP A 60 20.52 5.48 -23.82
CA ASP A 60 21.97 5.32 -23.91
C ASP A 60 22.49 4.08 -23.12
N TYR A 61 21.76 3.69 -22.10
CA TYR A 61 22.05 2.53 -21.26
C TYR A 61 20.82 1.96 -20.60
N THR A 62 20.89 0.70 -20.15
CA THR A 62 19.93 0.11 -19.23
C THR A 62 20.61 -0.21 -17.90
N LEU A 63 19.86 -0.14 -16.80
CA LEU A 63 20.34 -0.44 -15.46
C LEU A 63 19.44 -1.49 -14.83
N ASP A 64 20.05 -2.61 -14.41
CA ASP A 64 19.40 -3.54 -13.49
C ASP A 64 19.58 -3.03 -12.05
N TYR A 65 18.50 -2.55 -11.47
CA TYR A 65 18.51 -2.00 -10.12
C TYR A 65 18.77 -3.05 -9.02
N ASP A 66 18.60 -4.35 -9.33
CA ASP A 66 18.85 -5.44 -8.39
C ASP A 66 20.31 -5.83 -8.30
N THR A 67 20.91 -6.00 -9.47
CA THR A 67 22.30 -6.48 -9.57
C THR A 67 23.30 -5.34 -9.66
N GLY A 68 22.84 -4.15 -10.06
CA GLY A 68 23.68 -3.00 -10.37
C GLY A 68 24.37 -3.12 -11.74
N ASP A 69 23.90 -4.02 -12.60
CA ASP A 69 24.47 -4.20 -13.94
C ASP A 69 24.02 -3.04 -14.84
N ILE A 70 24.99 -2.45 -15.51
CA ILE A 70 24.84 -1.36 -16.47
C ILE A 70 25.14 -1.91 -17.84
N GLU A 71 24.19 -1.85 -18.77
CA GLU A 71 24.39 -2.24 -20.15
C GLU A 71 24.32 -0.98 -21.05
N LEU A 72 25.45 -0.62 -21.63
CA LEU A 72 25.56 0.51 -22.57
C LEU A 72 25.11 0.10 -23.96
N THR A 73 24.43 0.98 -24.68
CA THR A 73 24.07 0.76 -26.10
C THR A 73 25.29 0.70 -27.02
N THR A 74 26.41 1.30 -26.59
CA THR A 74 27.66 1.34 -27.38
C THR A 74 28.86 1.20 -26.46
N ALA A 75 29.80 0.33 -26.81
CA ALA A 75 31.06 0.17 -26.09
C ALA A 75 31.85 1.49 -26.04
N THR A 76 32.55 1.72 -24.95
CA THR A 76 33.34 2.94 -24.74
C THR A 76 34.70 2.65 -24.14
N SER A 77 35.73 3.38 -24.58
CA SER A 77 37.04 3.44 -23.94
C SER A 77 37.21 4.58 -22.94
N ASN A 78 36.12 5.40 -22.82
CA ASN A 78 36.14 6.51 -21.89
C ASN A 78 35.78 6.09 -20.47
N THR A 79 36.12 6.92 -19.52
CA THR A 79 35.72 6.74 -18.12
C THR A 79 34.23 6.93 -17.95
N ILE A 80 33.62 5.96 -17.28
CA ILE A 80 32.21 5.96 -16.87
C ILE A 80 32.16 6.41 -15.41
N SER A 81 31.38 7.43 -15.12
CA SER A 81 31.07 7.84 -13.75
C SER A 81 29.61 7.52 -13.47
N HIS A 82 29.36 6.78 -12.41
CA HIS A 82 28.03 6.37 -11.97
C HIS A 82 27.75 6.86 -10.55
N VAL A 83 26.87 7.83 -10.41
CA VAL A 83 26.39 8.36 -9.13
C VAL A 83 25.03 7.75 -8.84
N TYR A 84 24.88 7.09 -7.70
CA TYR A 84 23.65 6.39 -7.36
C TYR A 84 23.50 6.23 -5.84
N LYS A 85 22.34 5.78 -5.41
CA LYS A 85 22.11 5.44 -4.01
C LYS A 85 21.84 3.94 -3.90
N SER A 86 22.64 3.24 -3.07
CA SER A 86 22.32 1.85 -2.71
C SER A 86 21.29 1.80 -1.58
N VAL A 87 20.56 0.72 -1.51
CA VAL A 87 19.60 0.39 -0.44
C VAL A 87 19.73 -1.09 -0.10
N LYS A 88 19.33 -1.49 1.10
CA LYS A 88 19.32 -2.92 1.46
C LYS A 88 18.16 -3.67 0.82
N PHE A 89 17.03 -2.96 0.62
CA PHE A 89 15.81 -3.48 0.01
C PHE A 89 15.21 -2.46 -0.94
N ARG A 90 14.69 -2.93 -2.06
CA ARG A 90 14.00 -2.11 -3.05
C ARG A 90 12.66 -1.63 -2.51
N ASP A 91 12.10 -0.60 -3.15
CA ASP A 91 10.76 -0.13 -2.84
C ASP A 91 9.69 -1.22 -3.10
N ALA A 92 9.92 -2.13 -4.06
CA ALA A 92 9.08 -3.30 -4.31
C ALA A 92 9.08 -4.28 -3.13
N ASP A 93 10.24 -4.60 -2.55
CA ASP A 93 10.33 -5.49 -1.38
C ASP A 93 9.57 -4.89 -0.17
N TRP A 94 9.65 -3.57 0.00
CA TRP A 94 8.89 -2.86 1.03
C TRP A 94 7.39 -2.85 0.73
N LEU A 95 6.99 -2.72 -0.54
CA LEU A 95 5.60 -2.78 -0.95
C LEU A 95 5.00 -4.15 -0.62
N ASP A 96 5.72 -5.24 -0.91
CA ASP A 96 5.30 -6.60 -0.59
C ASP A 96 5.19 -6.81 0.93
N ALA A 97 6.13 -6.28 1.71
CA ALA A 97 6.09 -6.33 3.17
C ALA A 97 4.88 -5.56 3.74
N ILE A 98 4.56 -4.39 3.19
CA ILE A 98 3.37 -3.60 3.55
C ILE A 98 2.10 -4.35 3.14
N ALA A 99 2.07 -4.98 1.96
CA ALA A 99 0.94 -5.77 1.51
C ALA A 99 0.68 -6.96 2.46
N ALA A 100 1.73 -7.66 2.90
CA ALA A 100 1.63 -8.70 3.91
C ALA A 100 1.12 -8.16 5.26
N GLY A 101 1.53 -6.94 5.66
CA GLY A 101 1.01 -6.23 6.81
C GLY A 101 -0.50 -5.99 6.71
N HIS A 102 -0.97 -5.47 5.58
CA HIS A 102 -2.40 -5.27 5.32
C HIS A 102 -3.20 -6.58 5.39
N GLN A 103 -2.70 -7.64 4.74
CA GLN A 103 -3.35 -8.95 4.75
C GLN A 103 -3.44 -9.55 6.16
N SER A 104 -2.42 -9.31 7.00
CA SER A 104 -2.37 -9.81 8.38
C SER A 104 -3.36 -9.12 9.33
N LEU A 105 -3.86 -7.93 8.97
CA LEU A 105 -4.97 -7.29 9.69
C LEU A 105 -6.22 -8.17 9.64
N GLY A 106 -6.40 -8.94 8.55
CA GLY A 106 -7.49 -9.90 8.40
C GLY A 106 -8.86 -9.25 8.27
N ASP A 107 -9.89 -10.09 8.43
CA ASP A 107 -11.29 -9.67 8.24
C ASP A 107 -11.88 -8.89 9.44
N GLN A 108 -11.07 -8.49 10.40
CA GLN A 108 -11.52 -7.76 11.60
C GLN A 108 -11.33 -6.24 11.47
N PHE A 109 -10.55 -5.79 10.49
CA PHE A 109 -10.23 -4.39 10.27
C PHE A 109 -10.93 -3.88 9.01
N PHE A 110 -11.89 -2.99 9.22
CA PHE A 110 -12.68 -2.38 8.16
C PHE A 110 -12.51 -0.88 8.19
N LYS A 111 -12.39 -0.29 7.03
CA LYS A 111 -12.45 1.16 6.89
C LYS A 111 -13.89 1.62 6.82
N THR A 112 -14.22 2.64 7.61
CA THR A 112 -15.49 3.33 7.53
C THR A 112 -15.42 4.39 6.44
N VAL A 113 -16.32 4.30 5.47
CA VAL A 113 -16.56 5.37 4.51
C VAL A 113 -17.81 6.11 4.95
N VAL A 114 -17.68 7.42 5.21
CA VAL A 114 -18.77 8.26 5.69
C VAL A 114 -19.31 9.09 4.54
N MET A 115 -20.61 9.02 4.32
CA MET A 115 -21.33 9.78 3.29
C MET A 115 -20.64 9.74 1.92
N ASP A 116 -20.42 8.53 1.42
CA ASP A 116 -19.93 8.36 0.04
C ASP A 116 -21.05 8.83 -0.92
N THR A 117 -20.82 9.97 -1.54
CA THR A 117 -21.71 10.59 -2.53
C THR A 117 -21.37 10.17 -3.96
N SER A 118 -20.45 9.19 -4.14
CA SER A 118 -20.12 8.69 -5.46
C SER A 118 -21.39 8.09 -6.09
N SER A 119 -21.83 8.69 -7.13
CA SER A 119 -22.93 8.47 -8.09
C SER A 119 -23.80 7.21 -7.93
N MET A 120 -24.35 6.96 -6.75
CA MET A 120 -25.41 5.98 -6.57
C MET A 120 -26.75 6.66 -6.80
N THR A 121 -27.62 6.02 -7.56
CA THR A 121 -28.96 6.52 -7.83
C THR A 121 -29.96 5.39 -7.67
N ILE A 122 -31.10 5.70 -7.05
CA ILE A 122 -32.25 4.83 -7.11
C ILE A 122 -33.20 5.35 -8.18
N SER A 123 -33.44 4.53 -9.21
CA SER A 123 -34.34 4.89 -10.31
C SER A 123 -35.81 4.77 -9.91
N ALA A 124 -36.63 5.63 -10.47
CA ALA A 124 -38.10 5.56 -10.29
C ALA A 124 -38.60 4.14 -10.58
N GLY A 125 -39.42 3.61 -9.69
CA GLY A 125 -39.99 2.26 -9.80
C GLY A 125 -39.01 1.11 -9.42
N SER A 126 -37.75 1.38 -9.12
CA SER A 126 -36.79 0.37 -8.67
C SER A 126 -36.78 0.27 -7.14
N GLN A 127 -36.55 -0.94 -6.63
CA GLN A 127 -36.31 -1.18 -5.20
C GLN A 127 -34.87 -1.62 -4.93
N LYS A 128 -33.98 -1.51 -5.92
CA LYS A 128 -32.61 -2.02 -5.85
C LYS A 128 -31.61 -0.90 -6.12
N ILE A 129 -30.65 -0.76 -5.21
CA ILE A 129 -29.52 0.16 -5.33
C ILE A 129 -28.24 -0.69 -5.33
N ASN A 130 -27.33 -0.44 -6.26
CA ASN A 130 -26.03 -1.10 -6.26
C ASN A 130 -25.16 -0.51 -5.13
N CYS A 131 -24.52 -1.38 -4.36
CA CYS A 131 -23.57 -0.93 -3.36
C CYS A 131 -22.21 -0.55 -3.98
N PRO A 132 -21.45 0.33 -3.31
CA PRO A 132 -20.07 0.58 -3.68
C PRO A 132 -19.24 -0.70 -3.69
N ALA A 133 -18.18 -0.72 -4.51
CA ALA A 133 -17.26 -1.86 -4.58
C ALA A 133 -16.61 -2.10 -3.22
N GLY A 134 -16.48 -3.37 -2.85
CA GLY A 134 -15.84 -3.78 -1.58
C GLY A 134 -16.69 -3.52 -0.33
N CYS A 135 -17.95 -3.04 -0.46
CA CYS A 135 -18.85 -2.87 0.66
C CYS A 135 -19.12 -4.21 1.36
N ILE A 136 -18.99 -4.22 2.70
CA ILE A 136 -19.27 -5.38 3.53
C ILE A 136 -20.57 -5.20 4.30
N ARG A 137 -20.80 -3.98 4.75
CA ARG A 137 -21.98 -3.60 5.52
C ARG A 137 -22.30 -2.14 5.27
N VAL A 138 -23.54 -1.87 4.94
CA VAL A 138 -24.10 -0.51 4.90
C VAL A 138 -24.53 -0.13 6.30
N VAL A 139 -24.16 1.06 6.74
CA VAL A 139 -24.45 1.60 8.09
C VAL A 139 -25.59 2.60 8.03
N ALA A 140 -25.58 3.51 7.05
CA ALA A 140 -26.60 4.52 6.86
C ALA A 140 -26.76 4.86 5.38
N LEU A 141 -27.95 5.27 5.00
CA LEU A 141 -28.28 5.77 3.67
C LEU A 141 -28.88 7.16 3.78
N PHE A 142 -28.54 7.97 2.82
CA PHE A 142 -29.04 9.34 2.67
C PHE A 142 -29.53 9.51 1.25
N GLU A 143 -30.50 10.38 1.08
CA GLU A 143 -31.06 10.73 -0.23
C GLU A 143 -31.03 12.23 -0.48
N SER A 144 -30.97 12.62 -1.74
CA SER A 144 -31.09 13.99 -2.21
C SER A 144 -31.77 14.03 -3.57
N ASP A 145 -32.51 15.08 -3.82
CA ASP A 145 -33.14 15.32 -5.10
C ASP A 145 -32.15 15.72 -6.19
N ASN A 146 -31.06 16.33 -5.79
CA ASN A 146 -30.02 16.79 -6.68
C ASN A 146 -28.66 16.25 -6.21
N PHE A 147 -27.81 15.86 -7.18
CA PHE A 147 -26.44 15.52 -6.86
C PHE A 147 -25.70 16.76 -6.34
N THR A 148 -25.17 16.65 -5.12
CA THR A 148 -24.38 17.71 -4.51
C THR A 148 -23.35 17.12 -3.57
N SER A 149 -22.16 17.69 -3.53
CA SER A 149 -21.12 17.35 -2.54
C SER A 149 -21.37 18.00 -1.17
N SER A 150 -22.35 18.91 -1.07
CA SER A 150 -22.68 19.57 0.20
C SER A 150 -23.44 18.63 1.13
N PRO A 151 -22.88 18.26 2.29
CA PRO A 151 -23.52 17.33 3.22
C PRO A 151 -24.87 17.83 3.76
N ASN A 152 -25.11 19.14 3.80
CA ASN A 152 -26.32 19.73 4.36
C ASN A 152 -27.60 19.52 3.53
N ARG A 153 -27.49 18.99 2.31
CA ARG A 153 -28.62 18.69 1.44
C ARG A 153 -28.99 17.22 1.40
N TRP A 154 -28.26 16.39 2.10
CA TRP A 154 -28.53 14.98 2.22
C TRP A 154 -29.36 14.72 3.47
N VAL A 155 -30.49 14.07 3.29
CA VAL A 155 -31.37 13.67 4.38
C VAL A 155 -31.37 12.15 4.54
N PRO A 156 -31.51 11.61 5.76
CA PRO A 156 -31.63 10.16 5.93
C PRO A 156 -32.72 9.58 5.06
N LEU A 157 -32.42 8.46 4.40
CA LEU A 157 -33.42 7.77 3.57
C LEU A 157 -34.63 7.35 4.44
N GLN A 158 -35.80 7.87 4.15
CA GLN A 158 -37.01 7.70 4.97
C GLN A 158 -37.66 6.32 4.83
N THR A 159 -37.27 5.53 3.84
CA THR A 159 -37.85 4.21 3.60
C THR A 159 -37.04 3.13 4.34
N ASN A 160 -37.74 2.05 4.76
CA ASN A 160 -37.03 0.87 5.26
C ASN A 160 -36.16 0.26 4.16
N TRP A 161 -34.94 -0.12 4.53
CA TRP A 161 -34.01 -0.73 3.61
C TRP A 161 -33.24 -1.86 4.30
N ARG A 162 -32.68 -2.78 3.49
CA ARG A 162 -31.78 -3.82 3.95
C ARG A 162 -30.65 -4.01 2.95
N TYR A 163 -29.49 -4.36 3.44
CA TYR A 163 -28.36 -4.75 2.62
C TYR A 163 -28.37 -6.25 2.34
N ASP A 164 -28.44 -6.63 1.08
CA ASP A 164 -28.29 -8.01 0.65
C ASP A 164 -26.82 -8.27 0.23
N ARG A 165 -26.08 -8.93 1.12
CA ARG A 165 -24.68 -9.23 0.91
C ARG A 165 -24.42 -10.15 -0.29
N ARG A 166 -25.37 -11.05 -0.62
CA ARG A 166 -25.19 -12.01 -1.72
C ARG A 166 -25.21 -11.32 -3.08
N SER A 167 -26.12 -10.40 -3.26
CA SER A 167 -26.23 -9.65 -4.53
C SER A 167 -25.45 -8.34 -4.51
N ASN A 168 -24.82 -7.97 -3.39
CA ASN A 168 -24.20 -6.65 -3.15
C ASN A 168 -25.13 -5.49 -3.49
N LYS A 169 -26.38 -5.58 -3.04
CA LYS A 169 -27.42 -4.59 -3.30
C LYS A 169 -28.12 -4.16 -2.02
N ILE A 170 -28.57 -2.93 -2.03
CA ILE A 170 -29.49 -2.40 -1.03
C ILE A 170 -30.91 -2.55 -1.60
N LEU A 171 -31.78 -3.17 -0.82
CA LEU A 171 -33.17 -3.35 -1.16
C LEU A 171 -34.00 -2.38 -0.32
N THR A 172 -34.89 -1.61 -0.96
CA THR A 172 -35.82 -0.68 -0.30
C THR A 172 -37.22 -1.26 -0.26
N SER A 173 -37.98 -0.96 0.79
CA SER A 173 -39.36 -1.44 0.94
C SER A 173 -40.34 -0.73 0.02
N VAL A 174 -40.03 0.50 -0.39
CA VAL A 174 -40.87 1.33 -1.22
C VAL A 174 -40.19 1.68 -2.52
N LYS A 175 -40.93 1.67 -3.64
CA LYS A 175 -40.41 2.13 -4.93
C LYS A 175 -40.49 3.66 -4.97
N PRO A 176 -39.39 4.35 -5.23
CA PRO A 176 -39.43 5.80 -5.40
C PRO A 176 -40.24 6.17 -6.65
N THR A 177 -40.91 7.31 -6.59
CA THR A 177 -41.69 7.84 -7.73
C THR A 177 -40.83 8.62 -8.73
N ARG A 178 -39.66 9.05 -8.29
CA ARG A 178 -38.66 9.77 -9.08
C ARG A 178 -37.27 9.19 -8.84
N ASN A 179 -36.30 9.53 -9.68
CA ASN A 179 -34.90 9.20 -9.46
C ASN A 179 -34.34 10.06 -8.32
N ASN A 180 -33.76 9.43 -7.32
CA ASN A 180 -33.07 10.11 -6.23
C ASN A 180 -31.62 9.71 -6.20
N TYR A 181 -30.75 10.66 -5.89
CA TYR A 181 -29.34 10.39 -5.59
C TYR A 181 -29.23 9.82 -4.19
N ILE A 182 -28.35 8.84 -4.03
CA ILE A 182 -28.12 8.14 -2.77
C ILE A 182 -26.69 8.34 -2.34
N ALA A 183 -26.47 8.67 -1.07
CA ALA A 183 -25.18 8.58 -0.41
C ALA A 183 -25.22 7.45 0.63
N ALA A 184 -24.12 6.73 0.78
CA ALA A 184 -24.04 5.66 1.76
C ALA A 184 -22.89 5.90 2.74
N SER A 185 -23.15 5.57 4.01
CA SER A 185 -22.08 5.31 4.96
C SER A 185 -21.96 3.80 5.12
N TYR A 186 -20.75 3.26 4.93
CA TYR A 186 -20.57 1.81 4.90
C TYR A 186 -19.18 1.39 5.40
N LEU A 187 -19.06 0.14 5.74
CA LEU A 187 -17.80 -0.52 6.06
C LEU A 187 -17.30 -1.26 4.82
N ARG A 188 -16.02 -1.12 4.52
CA ARG A 188 -15.35 -1.87 3.47
C ARG A 188 -14.03 -2.44 3.94
N LYS A 189 -13.53 -3.45 3.25
CA LYS A 189 -12.17 -3.94 3.48
C LYS A 189 -11.16 -2.86 3.11
N VAL A 190 -10.04 -2.84 3.81
CA VAL A 190 -8.89 -2.01 3.42
C VAL A 190 -8.34 -2.50 2.08
N ILE A 191 -7.96 -1.57 1.22
CA ILE A 191 -7.38 -1.88 -0.08
C ILE A 191 -5.87 -2.01 0.10
N THR A 192 -5.33 -3.18 -0.23
CA THR A 192 -3.89 -3.42 -0.22
C THR A 192 -3.23 -2.58 -1.31
N PRO A 193 -2.17 -1.82 -1.00
CA PRO A 193 -1.49 -1.03 -2.01
C PRO A 193 -0.80 -1.95 -3.03
N SER A 194 -0.96 -1.65 -4.31
CA SER A 194 -0.35 -2.37 -5.44
C SER A 194 0.77 -1.58 -6.10
N SER A 195 0.99 -0.32 -5.70
CA SER A 195 2.07 0.52 -6.19
C SER A 195 2.53 1.52 -5.14
N VAL A 196 3.76 2.01 -5.28
CA VAL A 196 4.35 3.00 -4.38
C VAL A 196 3.68 4.37 -4.45
N SER A 197 3.02 4.68 -5.55
CA SER A 197 2.27 5.93 -5.76
C SER A 197 0.86 5.89 -5.17
N MET A 198 0.35 4.71 -4.83
CA MET A 198 -0.99 4.56 -4.27
C MET A 198 -1.06 5.10 -2.85
N ALA A 199 -2.19 5.73 -2.49
CA ALA A 199 -2.44 6.11 -1.11
C ALA A 199 -2.66 4.87 -0.23
N LEU A 200 -2.10 4.89 0.98
CA LEU A 200 -2.40 3.87 1.97
C LEU A 200 -3.85 3.99 2.43
N ASP A 201 -4.57 2.90 2.32
CA ASP A 201 -5.97 2.81 2.69
C ASP A 201 -6.15 2.30 4.11
N ILE A 202 -5.38 2.85 5.06
CA ILE A 202 -5.42 2.51 6.48
C ILE A 202 -5.58 3.77 7.32
N GLU A 203 -6.16 3.63 8.49
CA GLU A 203 -6.22 4.69 9.48
C GLU A 203 -4.85 4.89 10.15
N ASP A 204 -4.59 6.09 10.66
CA ASP A 204 -3.27 6.43 11.20
C ASP A 204 -2.85 5.51 12.35
N ASP A 205 -3.79 5.10 13.21
CA ASP A 205 -3.53 4.17 14.31
C ASP A 205 -3.11 2.77 13.84
N TRP A 206 -3.48 2.39 12.61
CA TRP A 206 -3.14 1.08 12.05
C TRP A 206 -1.79 1.06 11.34
N GLN A 207 -1.25 2.22 11.04
CA GLN A 207 0.07 2.32 10.36
C GLN A 207 1.17 1.66 11.18
N GLN A 208 1.14 1.81 12.50
CA GLN A 208 2.13 1.19 13.38
C GLN A 208 2.04 -0.35 13.32
N ILE A 209 0.83 -0.91 13.29
CA ILE A 209 0.61 -2.35 13.20
C ILE A 209 1.13 -2.89 11.86
N VAL A 210 0.75 -2.23 10.76
CA VAL A 210 1.23 -2.61 9.42
C VAL A 210 2.76 -2.46 9.34
N GLY A 211 3.32 -1.42 9.96
CA GLY A 211 4.76 -1.19 10.05
C GLY A 211 5.49 -2.30 10.82
N ALA A 212 4.97 -2.73 11.98
CA ALA A 212 5.56 -3.82 12.74
C ALA A 212 5.55 -5.14 11.95
N LYS A 213 4.45 -5.44 11.23
CA LYS A 213 4.39 -6.62 10.37
C LYS A 213 5.31 -6.53 9.16
N ALA A 214 5.42 -5.36 8.56
CA ALA A 214 6.37 -5.12 7.48
C ALA A 214 7.82 -5.30 7.97
N GLY A 215 8.14 -4.84 9.18
CA GLY A 215 9.45 -5.06 9.82
C GLY A 215 9.76 -6.55 10.06
N GLU A 216 8.78 -7.32 10.54
CA GLU A 216 8.93 -8.77 10.66
C GLU A 216 9.31 -9.41 9.32
N GLN A 217 8.59 -9.09 8.25
CA GLN A 217 8.86 -9.61 6.91
C GLN A 217 10.23 -9.17 6.39
N PHE A 218 10.56 -7.91 6.61
CA PHE A 218 11.87 -7.34 6.26
C PHE A 218 13.01 -8.14 6.89
N PHE A 219 13.00 -8.34 8.20
CA PHE A 219 14.08 -9.06 8.87
C PHE A 219 14.12 -10.54 8.51
N ARG A 220 12.97 -11.18 8.28
CA ARG A 220 12.91 -12.59 7.82
C ARG A 220 13.50 -12.74 6.42
N SER A 221 13.16 -11.85 5.49
CA SER A 221 13.70 -11.85 4.13
C SER A 221 15.20 -11.60 4.13
N MET A 222 15.69 -10.68 4.96
CA MET A 222 17.10 -10.41 5.13
C MET A 222 17.87 -11.64 5.66
N ALA A 223 17.33 -12.28 6.71
CA ALA A 223 17.92 -13.49 7.26
C ALA A 223 17.98 -14.63 6.23
N ALA A 224 16.96 -14.74 5.37
CA ALA A 224 16.92 -15.74 4.30
C ALA A 224 17.96 -15.43 3.20
N LYS A 225 18.03 -14.18 2.74
CA LYS A 225 19.04 -13.74 1.73
C LYS A 225 20.47 -14.04 2.21
N ILE A 226 20.81 -13.67 3.46
CA ILE A 226 22.14 -13.93 4.04
C ILE A 226 22.40 -15.43 4.20
N GLY A 227 21.38 -16.20 4.64
CA GLY A 227 21.51 -17.65 4.81
C GLY A 227 21.72 -18.39 3.48
N GLN A 228 21.19 -17.90 2.37
CA GLN A 228 21.36 -18.46 1.04
C GLN A 228 22.74 -18.12 0.43
N GLN A 229 23.30 -16.99 0.74
CA GLN A 229 24.60 -16.53 0.24
C GLN A 229 25.81 -17.24 0.89
N GLY A 230 25.57 -18.17 1.82
CA GLY A 230 26.56 -19.02 2.43
C GLY A 230 27.75 -18.25 3.00
N ASN A 231 27.71 -17.83 4.25
CA ASN A 231 28.79 -17.13 4.96
C ASN A 231 29.35 -15.86 4.30
N ALA A 232 28.68 -15.31 3.31
CA ALA A 232 29.01 -13.96 2.87
C ALA A 232 28.79 -13.02 4.06
N THR A 233 29.87 -12.71 4.76
CA THR A 233 29.96 -11.62 5.71
C THR A 233 29.62 -10.37 4.94
N ILE A 234 28.46 -9.79 5.22
CA ILE A 234 28.22 -8.40 4.85
C ILE A 234 29.27 -7.64 5.66
N GLU A 235 30.31 -7.16 5.02
CA GLU A 235 31.47 -6.54 5.66
C GLU A 235 31.15 -5.26 6.44
N GLU A 236 29.94 -4.77 6.38
CA GLU A 236 29.47 -3.59 7.10
C GLU A 236 28.46 -3.96 8.18
N GLY A 237 29.01 -4.25 9.37
CA GLY A 237 28.26 -4.27 10.63
C GLY A 237 27.50 -5.57 10.91
N HIS A 238 28.19 -6.55 11.40
CA HIS A 238 27.82 -7.69 12.30
C HIS A 238 26.34 -8.10 12.46
N LEU A 239 25.49 -7.95 11.46
CA LEU A 239 24.15 -8.50 11.46
C LEU A 239 24.22 -9.98 11.06
N ASN A 240 24.41 -10.85 12.04
CA ASN A 240 24.33 -12.28 11.78
C ASN A 240 22.86 -12.70 11.60
N VAL A 241 22.61 -13.82 10.93
CA VAL A 241 21.28 -14.39 10.70
C VAL A 241 20.47 -14.53 12.00
N GLN A 242 21.16 -14.84 13.10
CA GLN A 242 20.52 -15.00 14.41
C GLN A 242 19.99 -13.67 14.96
N ALA A 243 20.74 -12.59 14.84
CA ALA A 243 20.30 -11.26 15.26
C ALA A 243 19.09 -10.80 14.44
N LEU A 244 19.07 -11.06 13.13
CA LEU A 244 17.93 -10.74 12.26
C LEU A 244 16.67 -11.55 12.63
N ARG A 245 16.83 -12.82 13.01
CA ARG A 245 15.71 -13.63 13.49
C ARG A 245 15.16 -13.12 14.81
N VAL A 246 16.01 -12.63 15.72
CA VAL A 246 15.55 -12.00 16.98
C VAL A 246 14.76 -10.74 16.64
N LEU A 247 15.27 -9.85 15.80
CA LEU A 247 14.55 -8.63 15.39
C LEU A 247 13.22 -8.95 14.71
N ALA A 248 13.17 -10.01 13.89
CA ALA A 248 11.91 -10.47 13.29
C ALA A 248 10.90 -10.92 14.34
N ASN A 249 11.35 -11.68 15.35
CA ASN A 249 10.49 -12.14 16.43
C ASN A 249 10.02 -10.97 17.31
N ASP A 250 10.87 -10.02 17.62
CA ASP A 250 10.49 -8.82 18.38
C ASP A 250 9.43 -8.01 17.62
N SER A 251 9.60 -7.80 16.32
CA SER A 251 8.61 -7.13 15.47
C SER A 251 7.29 -7.91 15.40
N ALA A 252 7.34 -9.25 15.37
CA ALA A 252 6.15 -10.11 15.42
C ALA A 252 5.41 -10.00 16.76
N GLN A 253 6.14 -9.93 17.86
CA GLN A 253 5.55 -9.73 19.20
C GLN A 253 4.91 -8.33 19.31
N GLU A 254 5.60 -7.30 18.82
CA GLU A 254 5.08 -5.94 18.77
C GLU A 254 3.76 -5.88 17.97
N PHE A 255 3.72 -6.51 16.80
CA PHE A 255 2.51 -6.66 15.99
C PHE A 255 1.34 -7.29 16.78
N GLU A 256 1.58 -8.41 17.46
CA GLU A 256 0.52 -9.09 18.21
C GLU A 256 0.03 -8.26 19.42
N VAL A 257 0.94 -7.54 20.10
CA VAL A 257 0.57 -6.62 21.20
C VAL A 257 -0.28 -5.47 20.68
N MET A 258 0.13 -4.84 19.60
CA MET A 258 -0.61 -3.73 19.00
C MET A 258 -1.97 -4.18 18.46
N ARG A 259 -2.01 -5.32 17.76
CA ARG A 259 -3.24 -5.90 17.23
C ARG A 259 -4.27 -6.19 18.32
N LYS A 260 -3.83 -6.67 19.50
CA LYS A 260 -4.72 -6.90 20.64
C LYS A 260 -5.23 -5.62 21.28
N ARG A 261 -4.43 -4.54 21.25
CA ARG A 261 -4.81 -3.24 21.81
C ARG A 261 -5.81 -2.49 20.92
N LEU A 262 -5.64 -2.57 19.63
CA LEU A 262 -6.61 -2.04 18.67
C LEU A 262 -7.78 -3.03 18.56
N LYS A 263 -8.68 -2.95 19.55
CA LYS A 263 -10.00 -3.55 19.36
C LYS A 263 -10.61 -2.92 18.11
N PRO A 264 -11.21 -3.73 17.20
CA PRO A 264 -11.98 -3.18 16.10
C PRO A 264 -13.08 -2.31 16.73
N VAL A 265 -12.88 -1.02 16.71
CA VAL A 265 -13.89 -0.07 17.15
C VAL A 265 -14.95 -0.11 16.06
N MET A 266 -16.03 -0.83 16.30
CA MET A 266 -17.27 -0.54 15.57
C MET A 266 -17.51 0.94 15.79
N PRO A 267 -17.38 1.80 14.76
CA PRO A 267 -17.58 3.21 14.96
C PRO A 267 -18.98 3.40 15.52
N ASN A 268 -19.07 3.98 16.71
CA ASN A 268 -20.33 4.42 17.26
C ASN A 268 -20.67 5.69 16.48
N LEU A 269 -21.29 5.52 15.32
CA LEU A 269 -21.57 6.60 14.36
C LEU A 269 -22.63 7.58 14.89
N GLY A 270 -23.01 7.47 16.17
CA GLY A 270 -23.98 8.35 16.80
C GLY A 270 -25.38 8.32 16.15
N LEU A 271 -25.55 7.48 15.14
CA LEU A 271 -26.82 7.28 14.46
C LEU A 271 -27.56 6.13 15.15
N PRO A 272 -28.88 6.26 15.36
CA PRO A 272 -29.65 5.19 15.94
C PRO A 272 -29.46 3.92 15.10
N TYR A 273 -29.02 2.86 15.77
CA TYR A 273 -28.90 1.53 15.17
C TYR A 273 -30.32 1.03 14.85
N TYR A 274 -30.80 1.31 13.65
CA TYR A 274 -32.03 0.69 13.17
C TYR A 274 -31.71 -0.75 12.74
N ASP A 275 -31.70 -1.64 13.73
CA ASP A 275 -31.77 -3.07 13.47
C ASP A 275 -33.23 -3.41 13.07
N ASN A 276 -33.58 -3.03 11.84
CA ASN A 276 -34.88 -3.35 11.26
C ASN A 276 -34.96 -4.81 10.76
N ALA A 277 -34.18 -5.72 11.35
CA ALA A 277 -34.37 -7.16 11.12
C ALA A 277 -35.63 -7.73 11.76
N LYS A 278 -36.36 -6.95 12.55
CA LYS A 278 -37.66 -7.35 13.11
C LYS A 278 -38.79 -6.78 12.28
N GLY A 279 -39.25 -7.49 11.26
CA GLY A 279 -40.49 -7.15 10.62
C GLY A 279 -40.71 -7.55 9.17
N LEU A 280 -39.83 -8.34 8.60
CA LEU A 280 -40.09 -8.96 7.28
C LEU A 280 -40.05 -10.48 7.46
N THR A 281 -41.12 -11.02 8.02
CA THR A 281 -41.51 -12.42 7.75
C THR A 281 -42.07 -12.51 6.32
N PRO A 282 -41.83 -13.65 5.63
CA PRO A 282 -42.05 -13.83 4.20
C PRO A 282 -43.48 -13.59 3.76
#